data_5b41e891528823bb0d843be3361fe13b
#
_entry.id   5b41e891528823bb0d843be3361fe13b
#
_cell.length_a   1.000
_cell.length_b   1.000
_cell.length_c   1.000
_cell.angle_alpha   90.00
_cell.angle_beta   90.00
_cell.angle_gamma   90.00
#
_symmetry.space_group_name_H-M   'P 1'
#
loop_
_entity.id
_entity.type
_entity.pdbx_description
1 polymer ?
#
loop_
_entity_poly.entity_id
_entity_poly.type
_entity_poly.pdbx_seq_one_letter_code
_entity_poly.pdbx_strand_id
1 'polypeptide(L)' 'MRNLLEPGMLVRHPSRPDWGLGQVQSAVGAKVTVNFEHAGKVVMDSDQVTLTRDLST' A
#
# COMPACT_ATOMS: atom_id res chain seq x y z
N MET A 1 9.37 -12.57 -6.37
CA MET A 1 9.93 -11.98 -5.16
C MET A 1 8.82 -11.47 -4.26
N ARG A 2 8.96 -11.67 -2.98
CA ARG A 2 7.92 -11.37 -2.03
C ARG A 2 7.93 -9.90 -1.63
N ASN A 3 6.77 -9.27 -1.59
CA ASN A 3 6.65 -7.94 -1.00
C ASN A 3 6.76 -8.03 0.51
N LEU A 4 7.60 -7.19 1.08
CA LEU A 4 7.80 -7.16 2.53
C LEU A 4 7.09 -5.94 3.11
N LEU A 5 5.79 -5.83 2.83
CA LEU A 5 4.98 -4.75 3.34
C LEU A 5 4.64 -5.01 4.80
N GLU A 6 4.84 -4.00 5.63
CA GLU A 6 4.60 -4.10 7.05
C GLU A 6 3.74 -2.94 7.51
N PRO A 7 2.96 -3.12 8.58
CA PRO A 7 2.17 -2.01 9.12
C PRO A 7 3.06 -0.82 9.45
N GLY A 8 2.58 0.36 9.10
CA GLY A 8 3.31 1.60 9.29
C GLY A 8 4.10 2.06 8.09
N MET A 9 4.37 1.19 7.12
CA MET A 9 5.10 1.58 5.92
C MET A 9 4.28 2.56 5.07
N LEU A 10 4.99 3.51 4.46
CA LEU A 10 4.36 4.48 3.55
C LEU A 10 4.55 3.99 2.13
N VAL A 11 3.45 3.95 1.38
CA VAL A 11 3.44 3.42 0.02
C VAL A 11 2.59 4.30 -0.87
N ARG A 12 2.72 4.10 -2.19
CA ARG A 12 1.87 4.73 -3.20
C ARG A 12 1.39 3.68 -4.17
N HIS A 13 0.19 3.88 -4.68
CA HIS A 13 -0.36 2.98 -5.68
C HIS A 13 0.10 3.50 -7.05
N PRO A 14 0.91 2.74 -7.79
CA PRO A 14 1.50 3.25 -9.05
C PRO A 14 0.48 3.55 -10.13
N SER A 15 -0.64 2.83 -10.15
CA SER A 15 -1.69 3.04 -11.14
C SER A 15 -2.74 4.05 -10.69
N ARG A 16 -2.68 4.50 -9.46
CA ARG A 16 -3.66 5.43 -8.89
C ARG A 16 -2.96 6.55 -8.12
N PRO A 17 -2.24 7.40 -8.83
CA PRO A 17 -1.51 8.48 -8.15
C PRO A 17 -2.44 9.47 -7.45
N ASP A 18 -3.70 9.53 -7.89
CA ASP A 18 -4.71 10.39 -7.27
C ASP A 18 -5.11 9.94 -5.86
N TRP A 19 -4.77 8.70 -5.48
CA TRP A 19 -5.04 8.23 -4.13
C TRP A 19 -4.10 8.85 -3.08
N GLY A 20 -2.97 9.37 -3.52
CA GLY A 20 -2.01 10.00 -2.64
C GLY A 20 -1.19 9.00 -1.85
N LEU A 21 -0.61 9.48 -0.77
CA LEU A 21 0.23 8.66 0.10
C LEU A 21 -0.64 7.70 0.90
N GLY A 22 -0.22 6.45 0.99
CA GLY A 22 -0.91 5.45 1.78
C GLY A 22 -0.04 4.94 2.92
N GLN A 23 -0.67 4.54 3.99
CA GLN A 23 0.01 3.89 5.10
C GLN A 23 -0.54 2.48 5.26
N VAL A 24 0.34 1.50 5.29
CA VAL A 24 -0.05 0.11 5.45
C VAL A 24 -0.61 -0.09 6.86
N GLN A 25 -1.84 -0.59 6.94
CA GLN A 25 -2.48 -0.86 8.22
C GLN A 25 -2.26 -2.30 8.67
N SER A 26 -2.34 -3.22 7.71
CA SER A 26 -2.10 -4.63 8.00
C SER A 26 -1.66 -5.34 6.73
N ALA A 27 -0.95 -6.44 6.91
CA ALA A 27 -0.52 -7.27 5.80
C ALA A 27 -0.56 -8.73 6.29
N VAL A 28 -1.53 -9.48 5.77
CA VAL A 28 -1.72 -10.88 6.13
C VAL A 28 -1.66 -11.71 4.85
N GLY A 29 -0.60 -12.48 4.69
CA GLY A 29 -0.37 -13.20 3.45
C GLY A 29 -0.28 -12.22 2.29
N ALA A 30 -1.06 -12.43 1.25
CA ALA A 30 -1.10 -11.54 0.10
C ALA A 30 -2.07 -10.38 0.30
N LYS A 31 -2.87 -10.38 1.37
CA LYS A 31 -3.90 -9.36 1.57
C LYS A 31 -3.33 -8.20 2.37
N VAL A 32 -3.39 -7.01 1.78
CA VAL A 32 -2.82 -5.81 2.38
C VAL A 32 -3.91 -4.74 2.49
N THR A 33 -4.03 -4.15 3.67
CA THR A 33 -4.93 -3.03 3.91
C THR A 33 -4.11 -1.77 4.02
N VAL A 34 -4.44 -0.78 3.20
CA VAL A 34 -3.72 0.49 3.16
C VAL A 34 -4.71 1.63 3.30
N ASN A 35 -4.36 2.63 4.10
CA ASN A 35 -5.16 3.83 4.24
C ASN A 35 -4.51 4.93 3.41
N PHE A 36 -5.15 5.31 2.31
CA PHE A 36 -4.64 6.35 1.42
C PHE A 36 -5.23 7.70 1.78
N GLU A 37 -4.48 8.77 1.53
CA GLU A 37 -4.90 10.12 1.88
C GLU A 37 -6.22 10.50 1.24
N HIS A 38 -6.42 10.11 -0.01
CA HIS A 38 -7.60 10.54 -0.77
C HIS A 38 -8.58 9.42 -1.08
N ALA A 39 -8.16 8.17 -0.98
CA ALA A 39 -9.02 7.02 -1.25
C ALA A 39 -9.53 6.35 0.01
N GLY A 40 -8.94 6.66 1.16
CA GLY A 40 -9.31 6.01 2.41
C GLY A 40 -8.76 4.59 2.49
N LYS A 41 -9.43 3.77 3.27
CA LYS A 41 -8.98 2.40 3.50
C LYS A 41 -9.32 1.52 2.30
N VAL A 42 -8.31 0.89 1.75
CA VAL A 42 -8.45 0.00 0.59
C VAL A 42 -7.77 -1.32 0.92
N VAL A 43 -8.46 -2.42 0.65
CA VAL A 43 -7.89 -3.76 0.78
C VAL A 43 -7.50 -4.25 -0.61
N MET A 44 -6.28 -4.72 -0.76
CA MET A 44 -5.80 -5.17 -2.04
C MET A 44 -4.95 -6.41 -1.89
N ASP A 45 -4.75 -7.11 -3.02
CA ASP A 45 -3.95 -8.31 -3.08
C ASP A 45 -2.57 -7.95 -3.63
N SER A 46 -1.53 -8.16 -2.83
CA SER A 46 -0.17 -7.80 -3.22
C SER A 46 0.37 -8.63 -4.39
N ASP A 47 -0.28 -9.75 -4.71
CA ASP A 47 0.07 -10.53 -5.89
C ASP A 47 -0.49 -9.90 -7.17
N GLN A 48 -1.52 -9.06 -7.04
CA GLN A 48 -2.17 -8.39 -8.17
C GLN A 48 -1.64 -6.98 -8.35
N VAL A 49 -1.23 -6.33 -7.27
CA VAL A 49 -0.82 -4.93 -7.27
C VAL A 49 0.54 -4.81 -6.62
N THR A 50 1.46 -4.14 -7.30
CA THR A 50 2.78 -3.84 -6.73
C THR A 50 2.76 -2.41 -6.22
N LEU A 51 2.74 -2.26 -4.91
CA LEU A 51 2.79 -0.94 -4.29
C LEU A 51 4.22 -0.42 -4.29
N THR A 52 4.37 0.87 -4.51
CA THR A 52 5.66 1.53 -4.49
C THR A 52 5.91 2.09 -3.10
N ARG A 53 7.00 1.69 -2.48
CA ARG A 53 7.38 2.20 -1.17
C ARG A 53 7.84 3.65 -1.30
N ASP A 54 7.29 4.51 -0.45
CA ASP A 54 7.68 5.92 -0.43
C ASP A 54 8.83 6.09 0.54
N LEU A 55 10.00 6.42 0.02
CA LEU A 55 11.21 6.58 0.80
C LEU A 55 11.53 8.05 1.10
N SER A 56 10.62 8.94 0.77
CA SER A 56 10.88 10.37 0.89
C SER A 56 10.75 10.90 2.32
N THR A 57 10.30 10.06 3.25
CA THR A 57 10.16 10.47 4.64
C THR A 57 11.26 9.92 5.52
#